data_f2c534910cdd0fd3a587e37a96dd0d60
#
_entry.id   f2c534910cdd0fd3a587e37a96dd0d60
#
_cell.length_a   1.000
_cell.length_b   1.000
_cell.length_c   1.000
_cell.angle_alpha   90.00
_cell.angle_beta   90.00
_cell.angle_gamma   90.00
#
_symmetry.space_group_name_H-M   'P 1'
#
loop_
_entity.id
_entity.type
_entity.pdbx_description
1 polymer ?
#
loop_
_entity_poly.entity_id
_entity_poly.type
_entity_poly.pdbx_seq_one_letter_code
_entity_poly.pdbx_strand_id
1 'polypeptide(L)'
;MNSDSPIIEIRNLSRRYGKLDAVNGLSLSVRPGKCYGFFGRNGAGKTTTIKCLLNLLRPDSGEVRMFGLDPRRDEVAVKARLSYVPDLVAFYPWMSVQDTLAYLASFRKNWNTGIEADLLARFHLDPKQKASHLSKGQRTQLALIGAICPEPELLVLDEPTSGLDPIVRREFIETVIGAYQSSDPGRRTVFVSTHLISEFEGLIDEFTIIDQGRNLLTMEADAARDQFRKIRVRFAEVPAGLDLSAALKVKQNGREMEILANGNSEELLAQITSHSPEELRCEALSLEEIFVASDLLPKAAA
;
A
#
# COMPACT_ATOMS: atom_id res chain seq x y z
N MET A 1 -0.01 13.77 -23.25
CA MET A 1 1.04 13.13 -22.42
C MET A 1 1.01 11.65 -22.78
N ASN A 2 2.15 11.01 -23.03
CA ASN A 2 2.18 9.57 -23.32
C ASN A 2 1.57 8.86 -22.10
N SER A 3 0.55 8.04 -22.34
CA SER A 3 -0.18 7.25 -21.32
C SER A 3 0.73 6.27 -20.55
N ASP A 4 1.98 6.18 -20.90
CA ASP A 4 2.94 5.19 -20.41
C ASP A 4 4.00 5.75 -19.43
N SER A 5 3.98 7.07 -19.18
CA SER A 5 4.95 7.67 -18.25
C SER A 5 4.51 7.46 -16.80
N PRO A 6 5.40 7.01 -15.90
CA PRO A 6 5.05 6.76 -14.52
C PRO A 6 4.62 8.05 -13.80
N ILE A 7 3.63 7.92 -12.91
CA ILE A 7 3.16 9.04 -12.07
C ILE A 7 4.11 9.28 -10.87
N ILE A 8 4.75 8.21 -10.39
CA ILE A 8 5.84 8.23 -9.40
C ILE A 8 7.00 7.44 -9.99
N GLU A 9 8.19 8.02 -9.96
CA GLU A 9 9.43 7.34 -10.28
C GLU A 9 10.49 7.65 -9.23
N ILE A 10 11.07 6.61 -8.65
CA ILE A 10 12.17 6.68 -7.69
C ILE A 10 13.34 5.89 -8.28
N ARG A 11 14.54 6.48 -8.26
CA ARG A 11 15.78 5.84 -8.72
C ARG A 11 16.84 5.94 -7.65
N ASN A 12 17.27 4.80 -7.11
CA ASN A 12 18.36 4.66 -6.14
C ASN A 12 18.26 5.63 -4.95
N LEU A 13 17.04 5.83 -4.44
CA LEU A 13 16.78 6.73 -3.31
C LEU A 13 17.45 6.21 -2.05
N SER A 14 18.21 7.08 -1.39
CA SER A 14 18.79 6.77 -0.08
C SER A 14 18.58 7.90 0.90
N ARG A 15 18.29 7.53 2.17
CA ARG A 15 18.15 8.46 3.27
C ARG A 15 18.59 7.81 4.57
N ARG A 16 19.50 8.49 5.26
CA ARG A 16 20.09 8.06 6.54
C ARG A 16 19.75 9.02 7.67
N TYR A 17 19.55 8.47 8.87
CA TYR A 17 19.43 9.19 10.12
C TYR A 17 20.54 8.73 11.06
N GLY A 18 21.61 9.52 11.15
CA GLY A 18 22.80 9.11 11.90
C GLY A 18 23.39 7.80 11.36
N LYS A 19 23.29 6.72 12.11
CA LYS A 19 23.79 5.39 11.71
C LYS A 19 22.73 4.51 11.05
N LEU A 20 21.46 4.95 11.03
CA LEU A 20 20.34 4.17 10.49
C LEU A 20 20.12 4.54 9.01
N ASP A 21 20.28 3.59 8.11
CA ASP A 21 19.86 3.70 6.72
C ASP A 21 18.35 3.45 6.64
N ALA A 22 17.56 4.52 6.67
CA ALA A 22 16.09 4.42 6.65
C ALA A 22 15.56 4.09 5.25
N VAL A 23 16.26 4.53 4.20
CA VAL A 23 16.03 4.15 2.80
C VAL A 23 17.41 3.92 2.17
N ASN A 24 17.58 2.82 1.45
CA ASN A 24 18.88 2.36 0.99
C ASN A 24 18.80 1.84 -0.45
N GLY A 25 19.05 2.73 -1.42
CA GLY A 25 19.07 2.40 -2.82
C GLY A 25 17.70 2.00 -3.41
N LEU A 26 16.59 2.49 -2.81
CA LEU A 26 15.25 2.15 -3.23
C LEU A 26 14.95 2.67 -4.63
N SER A 27 14.45 1.78 -5.50
CA SER A 27 13.94 2.13 -6.83
C SER A 27 12.55 1.55 -7.00
N LEU A 28 11.60 2.36 -7.48
CA LEU A 28 10.25 1.93 -7.84
C LEU A 28 9.64 2.85 -8.89
N SER A 29 8.63 2.33 -9.59
CA SER A 29 7.86 3.05 -10.60
C SER A 29 6.38 2.73 -10.42
N VAL A 30 5.53 3.76 -10.39
CA VAL A 30 4.07 3.61 -10.26
C VAL A 30 3.42 4.13 -11.53
N ARG A 31 2.63 3.29 -12.19
CA ARG A 31 1.86 3.68 -13.37
C ARG A 31 0.62 4.49 -12.99
N PRO A 32 0.18 5.43 -13.83
CA PRO A 32 -1.07 6.15 -13.59
C PRO A 32 -2.29 5.21 -13.62
N GLY A 33 -3.35 5.57 -12.92
CA GLY A 33 -4.61 4.82 -12.90
C GLY A 33 -4.57 3.51 -12.11
N LYS A 34 -3.58 3.31 -11.25
CA LYS A 34 -3.41 2.11 -10.42
C LYS A 34 -3.60 2.40 -8.93
N CYS A 35 -4.12 1.41 -8.22
CA CYS A 35 -4.01 1.36 -6.77
C CYS A 35 -2.72 0.60 -6.42
N TYR A 36 -1.74 1.32 -5.89
CA TYR A 36 -0.40 0.81 -5.61
C TYR A 36 -0.17 0.60 -4.12
N GLY A 37 0.16 -0.63 -3.73
CA GLY A 37 0.51 -1.00 -2.37
C GLY A 37 2.01 -0.81 -2.09
N PHE A 38 2.34 -0.08 -1.03
CA PHE A 38 3.71 0.07 -0.55
C PHE A 38 3.83 -0.55 0.82
N PHE A 39 4.21 -1.83 0.86
CA PHE A 39 4.12 -2.69 2.03
C PHE A 39 5.45 -2.81 2.75
N GLY A 40 5.40 -2.94 4.06
CA GLY A 40 6.59 -3.14 4.87
C GLY A 40 6.26 -3.06 6.36
N ARG A 41 7.10 -3.67 7.18
CA ARG A 41 6.98 -3.59 8.64
C ARG A 41 7.16 -2.16 9.14
N ASN A 42 6.81 -1.92 10.40
CA ASN A 42 7.14 -0.66 11.05
C ASN A 42 8.67 -0.49 11.08
N GLY A 43 9.13 0.71 10.68
CA GLY A 43 10.55 0.99 10.52
C GLY A 43 11.19 0.57 9.19
N ALA A 44 10.44 -0.05 8.26
CA ALA A 44 10.97 -0.47 6.95
C ALA A 44 11.36 0.69 6.01
N GLY A 45 11.02 1.95 6.35
CA GLY A 45 11.35 3.13 5.55
C GLY A 45 10.18 3.74 4.78
N LYS A 46 8.94 3.24 4.93
CA LYS A 46 7.74 3.69 4.19
C LYS A 46 7.50 5.20 4.31
N THR A 47 7.26 5.69 5.51
CA THR A 47 7.01 7.13 5.76
C THR A 47 8.18 8.01 5.35
N THR A 48 9.43 7.52 5.51
CA THR A 48 10.64 8.26 5.06
C THR A 48 10.63 8.41 3.53
N THR A 49 10.30 7.36 2.80
CA THR A 49 10.17 7.37 1.34
C THR A 49 9.08 8.36 0.91
N ILE A 50 7.89 8.29 1.52
CA ILE A 50 6.78 9.22 1.23
C ILE A 50 7.20 10.67 1.49
N LYS A 51 7.87 10.95 2.61
CA LYS A 51 8.36 12.30 2.90
C LYS A 51 9.36 12.80 1.86
N CYS A 52 10.21 11.92 1.31
CA CYS A 52 11.10 12.27 0.20
C CYS A 52 10.31 12.55 -1.09
N LEU A 53 9.30 11.74 -1.42
CA LEU A 53 8.40 11.96 -2.56
C LEU A 53 7.73 13.33 -2.50
N LEU A 54 7.24 13.71 -1.32
CA LEU A 54 6.49 14.95 -1.11
C LEU A 54 7.38 16.18 -0.91
N ASN A 55 8.70 16.07 -1.06
CA ASN A 55 9.68 17.12 -0.76
C ASN A 55 9.58 17.65 0.69
N LEU A 56 9.08 16.83 1.63
CA LEU A 56 9.08 17.13 3.06
C LEU A 56 10.41 16.73 3.73
N LEU A 57 11.18 15.90 3.05
CA LEU A 57 12.50 15.44 3.50
C LEU A 57 13.43 15.35 2.28
N ARG A 58 14.62 15.92 2.42
CA ARG A 58 15.63 15.85 1.37
C ARG A 58 16.34 14.50 1.43
N PRO A 59 16.38 13.71 0.34
CA PRO A 59 17.18 12.49 0.27
C PRO A 59 18.68 12.81 0.28
N ASP A 60 19.50 11.85 0.73
CA ASP A 60 20.95 11.98 0.69
C ASP A 60 21.49 11.68 -0.72
N SER A 61 20.84 10.75 -1.44
CA SER A 61 21.15 10.44 -2.85
C SER A 61 19.92 9.89 -3.58
N GLY A 62 20.05 9.75 -4.90
CA GLY A 62 18.99 9.26 -5.78
C GLY A 62 18.10 10.37 -6.32
N GLU A 63 17.16 9.95 -7.18
CA GLU A 63 16.25 10.85 -7.87
C GLU A 63 14.80 10.46 -7.58
N VAL A 64 13.96 11.49 -7.50
CA VAL A 64 12.50 11.37 -7.40
C VAL A 64 11.87 12.20 -8.51
N ARG A 65 10.93 11.60 -9.23
CA ARG A 65 10.06 12.30 -10.16
C ARG A 65 8.60 11.98 -9.86
N MET A 66 7.77 13.01 -9.91
CA MET A 66 6.33 12.89 -9.79
C MET A 66 5.69 13.59 -10.99
N PHE A 67 4.81 12.88 -11.70
CA PHE A 67 4.22 13.38 -12.96
C PHE A 67 5.29 13.79 -14.01
N GLY A 68 6.49 13.18 -13.96
CA GLY A 68 7.65 13.55 -14.79
C GLY A 68 8.44 14.77 -14.29
N LEU A 69 7.99 15.46 -13.23
CA LEU A 69 8.58 16.66 -12.66
C LEU A 69 9.50 16.33 -11.47
N ASP A 70 10.48 17.18 -11.17
CA ASP A 70 11.29 17.12 -9.95
C ASP A 70 10.55 17.85 -8.81
N PRO A 71 10.10 17.14 -7.74
CA PRO A 71 9.35 17.78 -6.66
C PRO A 71 10.08 18.91 -5.94
N ARG A 72 11.41 18.98 -6.08
CA ARG A 72 12.23 20.05 -5.46
C ARG A 72 12.26 21.33 -6.30
N ARG A 73 12.10 21.19 -7.62
CA ARG A 73 12.12 22.33 -8.56
C ARG A 73 10.70 22.80 -8.88
N ASP A 74 9.80 21.84 -9.03
CA ASP A 74 8.44 22.06 -9.52
C ASP A 74 7.39 21.83 -8.41
N GLU A 75 7.74 22.15 -7.14
CA GLU A 75 6.97 21.80 -5.95
C GLU A 75 5.50 22.19 -6.05
N VAL A 76 5.19 23.40 -6.47
CA VAL A 76 3.82 23.92 -6.61
C VAL A 76 3.04 23.12 -7.65
N ALA A 77 3.66 22.83 -8.81
CA ALA A 77 3.03 22.08 -9.89
C ALA A 77 2.74 20.62 -9.46
N VAL A 78 3.67 20.00 -8.74
CA VAL A 78 3.50 18.64 -8.19
C VAL A 78 2.40 18.63 -7.12
N LYS A 79 2.47 19.52 -6.13
CA LYS A 79 1.50 19.57 -5.00
C LYS A 79 0.09 19.94 -5.44
N ALA A 80 -0.07 20.67 -6.54
CA ALA A 80 -1.39 20.96 -7.09
C ALA A 80 -2.13 19.74 -7.63
N ARG A 81 -1.42 18.67 -7.98
CA ARG A 81 -1.96 17.44 -8.61
C ARG A 81 -2.10 16.27 -7.64
N LEU A 82 -1.58 16.38 -6.43
CA LEU A 82 -1.64 15.32 -5.42
C LEU A 82 -2.35 15.77 -4.15
N SER A 83 -2.84 14.77 -3.40
CA SER A 83 -3.25 14.94 -2.00
C SER A 83 -2.56 13.89 -1.13
N TYR A 84 -2.42 14.21 0.14
CA TYR A 84 -1.71 13.37 1.12
C TYR A 84 -2.48 13.26 2.43
N VAL A 85 -2.66 12.03 2.90
CA VAL A 85 -3.17 11.73 4.25
C VAL A 85 -2.03 11.10 5.04
N PRO A 86 -1.48 11.80 6.04
CA PRO A 86 -0.40 11.28 6.90
C PRO A 86 -0.92 10.29 7.94
N ASP A 87 -0.05 9.41 8.46
CA ASP A 87 -0.35 8.54 9.61
C ASP A 87 -0.79 9.35 10.85
N LEU A 88 -0.09 10.45 11.15
CA LEU A 88 -0.45 11.34 12.23
C LEU A 88 -1.10 12.61 11.70
N VAL A 89 -2.43 12.64 11.77
CA VAL A 89 -3.22 13.80 11.37
C VAL A 89 -3.27 14.83 12.49
N ALA A 90 -2.87 16.06 12.20
CA ALA A 90 -2.96 17.21 13.11
C ALA A 90 -3.66 18.38 12.41
N PHE A 91 -4.64 18.96 13.09
CA PHE A 91 -5.32 20.19 12.70
C PHE A 91 -5.15 21.25 13.78
N TYR A 92 -5.38 22.50 13.46
CA TYR A 92 -5.42 23.58 14.45
C TYR A 92 -6.56 23.32 15.44
N PRO A 93 -6.27 23.16 16.75
CA PRO A 93 -7.25 22.67 17.74
C PRO A 93 -8.44 23.61 17.94
N TRP A 94 -8.28 24.89 17.61
CA TRP A 94 -9.33 25.92 17.73
C TRP A 94 -10.28 26.00 16.53
N MET A 95 -9.89 25.46 15.37
CA MET A 95 -10.73 25.44 14.18
C MET A 95 -11.86 24.43 14.34
N SER A 96 -13.02 24.77 13.79
CA SER A 96 -14.10 23.80 13.58
C SER A 96 -13.77 22.87 12.39
N VAL A 97 -14.53 21.81 12.20
CA VAL A 97 -14.48 20.96 11.02
C VAL A 97 -14.65 21.80 9.76
N GLN A 98 -15.67 22.68 9.72
CA GLN A 98 -15.93 23.57 8.58
C GLN A 98 -14.77 24.55 8.34
N ASP A 99 -14.25 25.19 9.40
CA ASP A 99 -13.11 26.12 9.26
C ASP A 99 -11.88 25.38 8.73
N THR A 100 -11.65 24.15 9.17
CA THR A 100 -10.54 23.31 8.71
C THR A 100 -10.66 23.00 7.22
N LEU A 101 -11.86 22.60 6.76
CA LEU A 101 -12.10 22.33 5.33
C LEU A 101 -11.97 23.59 4.49
N ALA A 102 -12.53 24.72 4.94
CA ALA A 102 -12.38 26.02 4.26
C ALA A 102 -10.91 26.46 4.17
N TYR A 103 -10.14 26.23 5.25
CA TYR A 103 -8.70 26.49 5.25
C TYR A 103 -7.96 25.63 4.22
N LEU A 104 -8.23 24.31 4.19
CA LEU A 104 -7.64 23.40 3.21
C LEU A 104 -8.03 23.76 1.77
N ALA A 105 -9.30 24.12 1.55
CA ALA A 105 -9.82 24.53 0.25
C ALA A 105 -9.10 25.79 -0.28
N SER A 106 -8.71 26.71 0.59
CA SER A 106 -8.04 27.96 0.20
C SER A 106 -6.70 27.77 -0.54
N PHE A 107 -6.07 26.59 -0.39
CA PHE A 107 -4.83 26.23 -1.09
C PHE A 107 -5.06 25.47 -2.41
N ARG A 108 -6.32 25.23 -2.78
CA ARG A 108 -6.67 24.40 -3.93
C ARG A 108 -7.36 25.21 -5.03
N LYS A 109 -7.01 24.93 -6.28
CA LYS A 109 -7.69 25.52 -7.43
C LYS A 109 -9.10 24.97 -7.61
N ASN A 110 -9.26 23.68 -7.36
CA ASN A 110 -10.51 22.94 -7.44
C ASN A 110 -10.86 22.42 -6.06
N TRP A 111 -12.14 22.53 -5.72
CA TRP A 111 -12.70 21.96 -4.50
C TRP A 111 -14.17 21.59 -4.77
N ASN A 112 -14.46 20.30 -4.64
CA ASN A 112 -15.79 19.76 -4.89
C ASN A 112 -16.63 19.83 -3.61
N THR A 113 -17.48 20.83 -3.49
CA THR A 113 -18.36 21.03 -2.33
C THR A 113 -19.46 19.98 -2.23
N GLY A 114 -19.85 19.34 -3.35
CA GLY A 114 -20.79 18.20 -3.33
C GLY A 114 -20.18 17.01 -2.62
N ILE A 115 -18.94 16.62 -2.98
CA ILE A 115 -18.18 15.55 -2.31
C ILE A 115 -17.98 15.89 -0.82
N GLU A 116 -17.67 17.15 -0.49
CA GLU A 116 -17.52 17.61 0.89
C GLU A 116 -18.79 17.33 1.70
N ALA A 117 -19.95 17.80 1.18
CA ALA A 117 -21.23 17.63 1.88
C ALA A 117 -21.61 16.15 2.07
N ASP A 118 -21.42 15.33 1.01
CA ASP A 118 -21.72 13.90 1.04
C ASP A 118 -20.84 13.16 2.06
N LEU A 119 -19.53 13.48 2.11
CA LEU A 119 -18.61 12.83 3.03
C LEU A 119 -18.79 13.30 4.48
N LEU A 120 -19.11 14.58 4.72
CA LEU A 120 -19.47 15.07 6.04
C LEU A 120 -20.70 14.33 6.60
N ALA A 121 -21.72 14.14 5.75
CA ALA A 121 -22.93 13.39 6.13
C ALA A 121 -22.63 11.91 6.39
N ARG A 122 -21.86 11.28 5.50
CA ARG A 122 -21.48 9.86 5.59
C ARG A 122 -20.67 9.55 6.85
N PHE A 123 -19.71 10.39 7.22
CA PHE A 123 -18.86 10.23 8.39
C PHE A 123 -19.49 10.79 9.68
N HIS A 124 -20.70 11.32 9.59
CA HIS A 124 -21.41 11.95 10.73
C HIS A 124 -20.56 13.00 11.46
N LEU A 125 -19.78 13.78 10.70
CA LEU A 125 -18.97 14.86 11.26
C LEU A 125 -19.80 16.13 11.40
N ASP A 126 -19.92 16.66 12.65
CA ASP A 126 -20.55 17.95 12.88
C ASP A 126 -19.64 19.09 12.38
N PRO A 127 -20.09 19.92 11.39
CA PRO A 127 -19.30 21.03 10.86
C PRO A 127 -18.85 22.04 11.92
N LYS A 128 -19.59 22.17 13.04
CA LYS A 128 -19.31 23.11 14.12
C LYS A 128 -18.39 22.53 15.21
N GLN A 129 -18.16 21.22 15.22
CA GLN A 129 -17.30 20.57 16.21
C GLN A 129 -15.84 21.02 16.02
N LYS A 130 -15.18 21.37 17.15
CA LYS A 130 -13.76 21.77 17.10
C LYS A 130 -12.85 20.57 16.86
N ALA A 131 -11.76 20.76 16.11
CA ALA A 131 -10.78 19.74 15.81
C ALA A 131 -10.12 19.14 17.08
N SER A 132 -10.03 19.92 18.18
CA SER A 132 -9.56 19.43 19.47
C SER A 132 -10.44 18.32 20.07
N HIS A 133 -11.73 18.28 19.74
CA HIS A 133 -12.71 17.33 20.28
C HIS A 133 -12.93 16.11 19.37
N LEU A 134 -12.29 16.08 18.20
CA LEU A 134 -12.39 14.94 17.29
C LEU A 134 -11.60 13.74 17.83
N SER A 135 -12.20 12.56 17.73
CA SER A 135 -11.48 11.29 17.94
C SER A 135 -10.37 11.11 16.88
N LYS A 136 -9.46 10.14 17.07
CA LYS A 136 -8.45 9.80 16.06
C LYS A 136 -9.12 9.45 14.72
N GLY A 137 -10.15 8.61 14.74
CA GLY A 137 -10.89 8.20 13.54
C GLY A 137 -11.52 9.39 12.82
N GLN A 138 -12.21 10.28 13.56
CA GLN A 138 -12.82 11.48 13.00
C GLN A 138 -11.78 12.43 12.39
N ARG A 139 -10.58 12.57 12.99
CA ARG A 139 -9.49 13.35 12.37
C ARG A 139 -9.02 12.73 11.07
N THR A 140 -8.88 11.41 11.01
CA THR A 140 -8.50 10.71 9.79
C THR A 140 -9.57 10.84 8.71
N GLN A 141 -10.85 10.73 9.05
CA GLN A 141 -11.98 10.97 8.15
C GLN A 141 -11.99 12.42 7.63
N LEU A 142 -11.77 13.41 8.49
CA LEU A 142 -11.65 14.82 8.09
C LEU A 142 -10.46 15.06 7.14
N ALA A 143 -9.32 14.41 7.40
CA ALA A 143 -8.16 14.48 6.50
C ALA A 143 -8.48 13.87 5.14
N LEU A 144 -9.22 12.76 5.11
CA LEU A 144 -9.65 12.12 3.87
C LEU A 144 -10.58 13.02 3.06
N ILE A 145 -11.55 13.69 3.70
CA ILE A 145 -12.39 14.71 3.02
C ILE A 145 -11.50 15.76 2.36
N GLY A 146 -10.58 16.36 3.13
CA GLY A 146 -9.65 17.36 2.64
C GLY A 146 -8.73 16.88 1.51
N ALA A 147 -8.48 15.56 1.44
CA ALA A 147 -7.66 14.96 0.40
C ALA A 147 -8.45 14.59 -0.87
N ILE A 148 -9.74 14.24 -0.75
CA ILE A 148 -10.57 13.82 -1.90
C ILE A 148 -11.24 15.02 -2.59
N CYS A 149 -11.69 16.02 -1.83
CA CYS A 149 -12.42 17.19 -2.40
C CYS A 149 -11.67 17.95 -3.49
N PRO A 150 -10.32 18.05 -3.48
CA PRO A 150 -9.56 18.63 -4.59
C PRO A 150 -9.56 17.81 -5.88
N GLU A 151 -10.07 16.58 -5.86
CA GLU A 151 -10.06 15.61 -6.97
C GLU A 151 -8.66 15.38 -7.56
N PRO A 152 -7.68 14.96 -6.73
CA PRO A 152 -6.29 14.84 -7.15
C PRO A 152 -6.09 13.72 -8.18
N GLU A 153 -5.04 13.84 -9.00
CA GLU A 153 -4.58 12.77 -9.89
C GLU A 153 -3.87 11.65 -9.11
N LEU A 154 -3.24 12.00 -7.98
CA LEU A 154 -2.57 11.07 -7.08
C LEU A 154 -3.00 11.30 -5.64
N LEU A 155 -3.54 10.25 -5.02
CA LEU A 155 -3.84 10.21 -3.59
C LEU A 155 -2.78 9.36 -2.88
N VAL A 156 -2.01 9.98 -1.97
CA VAL A 156 -1.00 9.30 -1.15
C VAL A 156 -1.55 9.10 0.25
N LEU A 157 -1.56 7.87 0.73
CA LEU A 157 -2.07 7.45 2.03
C LEU A 157 -0.93 6.78 2.83
N ASP A 158 -0.58 7.33 3.99
CA ASP A 158 0.47 6.77 4.85
C ASP A 158 -0.15 6.20 6.12
N GLU A 159 -0.18 4.85 6.24
CA GLU A 159 -0.78 4.09 7.33
C GLU A 159 -2.22 4.55 7.68
N PRO A 160 -3.11 4.74 6.69
CA PRO A 160 -4.34 5.52 6.87
C PRO A 160 -5.36 4.89 7.81
N THR A 161 -5.28 3.58 8.03
CA THR A 161 -6.23 2.83 8.87
C THR A 161 -5.64 2.41 10.21
N SER A 162 -4.37 2.77 10.46
CA SER A 162 -3.65 2.41 11.68
C SER A 162 -4.34 2.95 12.94
N GLY A 163 -4.73 2.05 13.84
CA GLY A 163 -5.37 2.37 15.11
C GLY A 163 -6.79 2.95 14.98
N LEU A 164 -7.46 2.74 13.86
CA LEU A 164 -8.89 2.97 13.70
C LEU A 164 -9.67 1.75 14.19
N ASP A 165 -10.87 1.99 14.73
CA ASP A 165 -11.82 0.92 14.99
C ASP A 165 -12.31 0.29 13.67
N PRO A 166 -12.83 -0.97 13.70
CA PRO A 166 -13.19 -1.69 12.48
C PRO A 166 -14.25 -1.00 11.62
N ILE A 167 -15.20 -0.26 12.22
CA ILE A 167 -16.29 0.41 11.50
C ILE A 167 -15.72 1.60 10.72
N VAL A 168 -15.02 2.49 11.41
CA VAL A 168 -14.39 3.68 10.79
C VAL A 168 -13.39 3.29 9.72
N ARG A 169 -12.63 2.21 9.95
CA ARG A 169 -11.70 1.63 8.99
C ARG A 169 -12.40 1.20 7.71
N ARG A 170 -13.50 0.47 7.82
CA ARG A 170 -14.29 0.02 6.67
C ARG A 170 -14.86 1.21 5.88
N GLU A 171 -15.44 2.18 6.56
CA GLU A 171 -15.96 3.40 5.93
C GLU A 171 -14.87 4.17 5.19
N PHE A 172 -13.67 4.28 5.78
CA PHE A 172 -12.51 4.90 5.15
C PHE A 172 -12.16 4.21 3.83
N ILE A 173 -12.00 2.88 3.85
CA ILE A 173 -11.64 2.09 2.68
C ILE A 173 -12.71 2.19 1.59
N GLU A 174 -13.98 2.04 1.94
CA GLU A 174 -15.10 2.19 0.99
C GLU A 174 -15.15 3.59 0.36
N THR A 175 -14.76 4.62 1.11
CA THR A 175 -14.68 5.99 0.60
C THR A 175 -13.52 6.15 -0.38
N VAL A 176 -12.35 5.56 -0.09
CA VAL A 176 -11.21 5.55 -1.02
C VAL A 176 -11.58 4.81 -2.31
N ILE A 177 -12.24 3.63 -2.19
CA ILE A 177 -12.75 2.86 -3.33
C ILE A 177 -13.68 3.72 -4.19
N GLY A 178 -14.70 4.33 -3.57
CA GLY A 178 -15.65 5.18 -4.27
C GLY A 178 -14.98 6.35 -5.00
N ALA A 179 -14.02 7.01 -4.37
CA ALA A 179 -13.27 8.10 -4.99
C ALA A 179 -12.37 7.63 -6.15
N TYR A 180 -11.83 6.41 -6.07
CA TYR A 180 -11.03 5.80 -7.12
C TYR A 180 -11.87 5.36 -8.33
N GLN A 181 -13.05 4.73 -8.06
CA GLN A 181 -13.91 4.16 -9.10
C GLN A 181 -14.82 5.19 -9.78
N SER A 182 -15.19 6.28 -9.11
CA SER A 182 -16.10 7.31 -9.63
C SER A 182 -15.51 8.22 -10.73
N SER A 183 -14.23 8.07 -11.01
CA SER A 183 -13.52 8.80 -12.08
C SER A 183 -13.40 7.92 -13.33
N ASP A 184 -13.11 8.56 -14.48
CA ASP A 184 -12.71 7.83 -15.68
C ASP A 184 -11.66 6.78 -15.33
N PRO A 185 -11.84 5.51 -15.73
CA PRO A 185 -10.86 4.47 -15.49
C PRO A 185 -9.47 4.92 -15.96
N GLY A 186 -8.48 4.85 -15.06
CA GLY A 186 -7.11 5.26 -15.37
C GLY A 186 -6.75 6.71 -15.05
N ARG A 187 -7.69 7.54 -14.55
CA ARG A 187 -7.42 8.96 -14.27
C ARG A 187 -6.88 9.23 -12.87
N ARG A 188 -7.24 8.42 -11.89
CA ARG A 188 -6.79 8.59 -10.49
C ARG A 188 -5.89 7.43 -10.08
N THR A 189 -4.83 7.77 -9.35
CA THR A 189 -3.88 6.82 -8.78
C THR A 189 -3.95 6.91 -7.28
N VAL A 190 -3.96 5.77 -6.60
CA VAL A 190 -3.85 5.67 -5.15
C VAL A 190 -2.51 5.02 -4.82
N PHE A 191 -1.73 5.65 -3.96
CA PHE A 191 -0.51 5.09 -3.39
C PHE A 191 -0.73 4.90 -1.89
N VAL A 192 -0.91 3.66 -1.46
CA VAL A 192 -1.18 3.34 -0.06
C VAL A 192 0.03 2.65 0.58
N SER A 193 0.54 3.26 1.64
CA SER A 193 1.59 2.71 2.49
C SER A 193 0.93 2.09 3.72
N THR A 194 1.12 0.78 3.92
CA THR A 194 0.56 0.10 5.08
C THR A 194 1.30 -1.18 5.44
N HIS A 195 1.16 -1.60 6.70
CA HIS A 195 1.50 -2.94 7.17
C HIS A 195 0.23 -3.81 7.35
N LEU A 196 -0.97 -3.23 7.22
CA LEU A 196 -2.27 -3.91 7.30
C LEU A 196 -2.78 -4.23 5.88
N ILE A 197 -2.12 -5.17 5.22
CA ILE A 197 -2.27 -5.44 3.79
C ILE A 197 -3.67 -5.96 3.46
N SER A 198 -4.20 -6.87 4.28
CA SER A 198 -5.53 -7.49 4.10
C SER A 198 -6.66 -6.48 3.96
N GLU A 199 -6.51 -5.28 4.53
CA GLU A 199 -7.52 -4.23 4.45
C GLU A 199 -7.66 -3.63 3.04
N PHE A 200 -6.57 -3.55 2.30
CA PHE A 200 -6.51 -2.97 0.96
C PHE A 200 -6.37 -4.01 -0.15
N GLU A 201 -6.28 -5.30 0.19
CA GLU A 201 -5.96 -6.38 -0.74
C GLU A 201 -6.85 -6.42 -1.98
N GLY A 202 -8.15 -6.17 -1.81
CA GLY A 202 -9.12 -6.15 -2.91
C GLY A 202 -9.00 -4.95 -3.85
N LEU A 203 -8.15 -3.97 -3.53
CA LEU A 203 -7.95 -2.75 -4.31
C LEU A 203 -6.62 -2.71 -5.03
N ILE A 204 -5.64 -3.46 -4.54
CA ILE A 204 -4.26 -3.36 -5.01
C ILE A 204 -4.11 -4.00 -6.38
N ASP A 205 -3.67 -3.20 -7.35
CA ASP A 205 -3.29 -3.65 -8.70
C ASP A 205 -1.82 -4.07 -8.75
N GLU A 206 -0.94 -3.27 -8.12
CA GLU A 206 0.51 -3.48 -8.08
C GLU A 206 1.02 -3.16 -6.67
N PHE A 207 2.10 -3.80 -6.28
CA PHE A 207 2.69 -3.53 -4.97
C PHE A 207 4.21 -3.68 -4.95
N THR A 208 4.82 -3.01 -3.97
CA THR A 208 6.21 -3.23 -3.56
C THR A 208 6.25 -3.58 -2.09
N ILE A 209 7.01 -4.61 -1.76
CA ILE A 209 7.38 -4.94 -0.37
C ILE A 209 8.77 -4.40 -0.11
N ILE A 210 8.90 -3.62 0.97
CA ILE A 210 10.20 -3.12 1.43
C ILE A 210 10.56 -3.65 2.81
N ASP A 211 11.86 -3.87 3.01
CA ASP A 211 12.45 -4.16 4.31
C ASP A 211 13.79 -3.43 4.43
N GLN A 212 14.05 -2.84 5.62
CA GLN A 212 15.30 -2.12 5.90
C GLN A 212 15.67 -1.09 4.82
N GLY A 213 14.69 -0.39 4.29
CA GLY A 213 14.86 0.65 3.28
C GLY A 213 15.14 0.14 1.84
N ARG A 214 15.06 -1.17 1.61
CA ARG A 214 15.32 -1.80 0.31
C ARG A 214 14.06 -2.45 -0.27
N ASN A 215 13.99 -2.51 -1.58
CA ASN A 215 12.97 -3.29 -2.28
C ASN A 215 13.28 -4.79 -2.13
N LEU A 216 12.30 -5.57 -1.65
CA LEU A 216 12.37 -7.04 -1.61
C LEU A 216 11.62 -7.65 -2.79
N LEU A 217 10.45 -7.11 -3.12
CA LEU A 217 9.57 -7.67 -4.15
C LEU A 217 8.72 -6.55 -4.75
N THR A 218 8.60 -6.51 -6.07
CA THR A 218 7.63 -5.67 -6.79
C THR A 218 6.91 -6.52 -7.81
N MET A 219 5.57 -6.54 -7.76
CA MET A 219 4.74 -7.36 -8.64
C MET A 219 3.37 -6.73 -8.87
N GLU A 220 2.70 -7.15 -9.95
CA GLU A 220 1.25 -7.03 -10.10
C GLU A 220 0.56 -8.04 -9.15
N ALA A 221 -0.57 -7.65 -8.55
CA ALA A 221 -1.24 -8.44 -7.53
C ALA A 221 -1.73 -9.79 -8.09
N ASP A 222 -2.26 -9.82 -9.31
CA ASP A 222 -2.75 -11.05 -9.93
C ASP A 222 -1.58 -11.97 -10.29
N ALA A 223 -0.50 -11.43 -10.85
CA ALA A 223 0.72 -12.21 -11.13
C ALA A 223 1.30 -12.81 -9.85
N ALA A 224 1.26 -12.07 -8.74
CA ALA A 224 1.72 -12.59 -7.45
C ALA A 224 0.83 -13.75 -6.94
N ARG A 225 -0.51 -13.62 -7.06
CA ARG A 225 -1.44 -14.70 -6.70
C ARG A 225 -1.25 -15.94 -7.58
N ASP A 226 -0.89 -15.79 -8.84
CA ASP A 226 -0.59 -16.91 -9.73
C ASP A 226 0.73 -17.58 -9.40
N GLN A 227 1.74 -16.79 -9.04
CA GLN A 227 3.09 -17.26 -8.74
C GLN A 227 3.20 -17.92 -7.36
N PHE A 228 2.59 -17.31 -6.34
CA PHE A 228 2.67 -17.81 -4.97
C PHE A 228 1.46 -18.68 -4.63
N ARG A 229 1.72 -19.97 -4.38
CA ARG A 229 0.69 -20.96 -4.10
C ARG A 229 0.93 -21.65 -2.75
N LYS A 230 -0.17 -21.97 -2.08
CA LYS A 230 -0.19 -22.78 -0.88
C LYS A 230 -0.79 -24.13 -1.20
N ILE A 231 -0.02 -25.19 -1.03
CA ILE A 231 -0.44 -26.56 -1.25
C ILE A 231 -0.64 -27.16 0.15
N ARG A 232 -1.85 -27.65 0.40
CA ARG A 232 -2.17 -28.44 1.58
C ARG A 232 -2.40 -29.87 1.16
N VAL A 233 -1.67 -30.77 1.78
CA VAL A 233 -1.71 -32.19 1.47
C VAL A 233 -1.81 -33.01 2.74
N ARG A 234 -2.61 -34.09 2.68
CA ARG A 234 -2.72 -35.11 3.73
C ARG A 234 -2.42 -36.48 3.14
N PHE A 235 -1.56 -37.22 3.79
CA PHE A 235 -1.22 -38.59 3.40
C PHE A 235 -1.75 -39.59 4.44
N ALA A 236 -2.02 -40.83 4.01
CA ALA A 236 -2.26 -41.92 4.94
C ALA A 236 -1.00 -42.18 5.79
N GLU A 237 0.16 -42.14 5.12
CA GLU A 237 1.51 -42.18 5.72
C GLU A 237 2.39 -41.26 4.87
N VAL A 238 3.24 -40.44 5.52
CA VAL A 238 4.09 -39.50 4.79
C VAL A 238 5.16 -40.25 4.02
N PRO A 239 5.24 -40.10 2.68
CA PRO A 239 6.19 -40.85 1.86
C PRO A 239 7.63 -40.50 2.17
N ALA A 240 8.49 -41.48 2.36
CA ALA A 240 9.91 -41.31 2.65
C ALA A 240 10.72 -40.74 1.48
N GLY A 241 10.18 -40.76 0.25
CA GLY A 241 10.85 -40.29 -0.99
C GLY A 241 10.31 -38.99 -1.55
N LEU A 242 9.46 -38.28 -0.80
CA LEU A 242 8.87 -37.01 -1.28
C LEU A 242 9.93 -35.91 -1.27
N ASP A 243 10.34 -35.44 -2.46
CA ASP A 243 11.28 -34.33 -2.62
C ASP A 243 10.53 -33.01 -2.67
N LEU A 244 10.71 -32.20 -1.66
CA LEU A 244 10.14 -30.85 -1.53
C LEU A 244 11.24 -29.76 -1.48
N SER A 245 12.42 -30.05 -1.96
CA SER A 245 13.56 -29.11 -1.99
C SER A 245 13.29 -27.86 -2.82
N ALA A 246 12.38 -27.95 -3.80
CA ALA A 246 11.94 -26.82 -4.64
C ALA A 246 10.89 -25.93 -3.92
N ALA A 247 10.33 -26.34 -2.79
CA ALA A 247 9.38 -25.55 -2.05
C ALA A 247 10.05 -24.35 -1.33
N LEU A 248 9.37 -23.20 -1.32
CA LEU A 248 9.82 -22.04 -0.56
C LEU A 248 9.83 -22.31 0.94
N LYS A 249 8.81 -23.04 1.42
CA LYS A 249 8.68 -23.46 2.81
C LYS A 249 7.82 -24.72 2.92
N VAL A 250 8.18 -25.59 3.82
CA VAL A 250 7.38 -26.77 4.19
C VAL A 250 7.13 -26.75 5.68
N LYS A 251 5.87 -26.92 6.07
CA LYS A 251 5.44 -27.10 7.45
C LYS A 251 4.69 -28.42 7.52
N GLN A 252 5.19 -29.35 8.33
CA GLN A 252 4.59 -30.67 8.56
C GLN A 252 3.97 -30.75 9.95
N ASN A 253 2.77 -31.29 10.02
CA ASN A 253 2.09 -31.58 11.28
C ASN A 253 1.48 -32.99 11.20
N GLY A 254 2.23 -33.96 11.68
CA GLY A 254 1.84 -35.37 11.54
C GLY A 254 1.74 -35.79 10.08
N ARG A 255 0.54 -36.18 9.65
CA ARG A 255 0.23 -36.60 8.26
C ARG A 255 -0.17 -35.45 7.31
N GLU A 256 -0.31 -34.26 7.85
CA GLU A 256 -0.66 -33.05 7.08
C GLU A 256 0.58 -32.21 6.80
N MET A 257 0.66 -31.68 5.58
CA MET A 257 1.73 -30.77 5.19
C MET A 257 1.13 -29.54 4.54
N GLU A 258 1.71 -28.38 4.88
CA GLU A 258 1.49 -27.11 4.21
C GLU A 258 2.78 -26.69 3.51
N ILE A 259 2.70 -26.52 2.20
CA ILE A 259 3.85 -26.27 1.32
C ILE A 259 3.61 -24.94 0.63
N LEU A 260 4.55 -24.01 0.72
CA LEU A 260 4.54 -22.75 -0.03
C LEU A 260 5.41 -22.91 -1.28
N ALA A 261 4.80 -22.63 -2.44
CA ALA A 261 5.45 -22.65 -3.75
C ALA A 261 5.63 -21.23 -4.28
N ASN A 262 6.68 -21.01 -5.07
CA ASN A 262 6.98 -19.75 -5.75
C ASN A 262 7.34 -20.04 -7.21
N GLY A 263 6.35 -20.03 -8.10
CA GLY A 263 6.49 -20.23 -9.54
C GLY A 263 6.63 -21.70 -10.00
N ASN A 264 6.70 -22.65 -9.07
CA ASN A 264 6.91 -24.07 -9.34
C ASN A 264 5.81 -24.97 -8.77
N SER A 265 4.61 -24.43 -8.61
CA SER A 265 3.49 -25.16 -7.98
C SER A 265 3.06 -26.39 -8.78
N GLU A 266 3.12 -26.35 -10.11
CA GLU A 266 2.73 -27.47 -10.97
C GLU A 266 3.67 -28.67 -10.79
N GLU A 267 4.99 -28.43 -10.72
CA GLU A 267 5.98 -29.46 -10.47
C GLU A 267 5.79 -30.11 -9.08
N LEU A 268 5.61 -29.29 -8.07
CA LEU A 268 5.34 -29.79 -6.71
C LEU A 268 4.03 -30.57 -6.63
N LEU A 269 2.97 -30.10 -7.32
CA LEU A 269 1.70 -30.82 -7.38
C LEU A 269 1.84 -32.18 -8.09
N ALA A 270 2.60 -32.26 -9.18
CA ALA A 270 2.85 -33.51 -9.89
C ALA A 270 3.57 -34.52 -9.00
N GLN A 271 4.63 -34.09 -8.28
CA GLN A 271 5.36 -34.91 -7.33
C GLN A 271 4.45 -35.40 -6.19
N ILE A 272 3.70 -34.51 -5.56
CA ILE A 272 2.79 -34.85 -4.47
C ILE A 272 1.73 -35.85 -4.93
N THR A 273 1.13 -35.62 -6.11
CA THR A 273 0.08 -36.47 -6.66
C THR A 273 0.59 -37.89 -6.96
N SER A 274 1.85 -38.05 -7.39
CA SER A 274 2.45 -39.36 -7.63
C SER A 274 2.52 -40.28 -6.40
N HIS A 275 2.43 -39.68 -5.20
CA HIS A 275 2.42 -40.41 -3.92
C HIS A 275 1.02 -40.68 -3.36
N SER A 276 -0.03 -40.50 -4.18
CA SER A 276 -1.43 -40.83 -3.85
C SER A 276 -1.91 -40.23 -2.52
N PRO A 277 -1.96 -38.89 -2.36
CA PRO A 277 -2.43 -38.26 -1.14
C PRO A 277 -3.92 -38.53 -0.89
N GLU A 278 -4.35 -38.58 0.39
CA GLU A 278 -5.77 -38.66 0.76
C GLU A 278 -6.52 -37.37 0.43
N GLU A 279 -5.88 -36.23 0.67
CA GLU A 279 -6.41 -34.91 0.34
C GLU A 279 -5.31 -34.04 -0.26
N LEU A 280 -5.68 -33.25 -1.28
CA LEU A 280 -4.77 -32.29 -1.92
C LEU A 280 -5.56 -31.05 -2.29
N ARG A 281 -5.12 -29.89 -1.83
CA ARG A 281 -5.68 -28.57 -2.18
C ARG A 281 -4.56 -27.63 -2.54
N CYS A 282 -4.79 -26.81 -3.56
CA CYS A 282 -3.89 -25.76 -4.00
C CYS A 282 -4.64 -24.45 -4.06
N GLU A 283 -4.19 -23.45 -3.32
CA GLU A 283 -4.83 -22.15 -3.21
C GLU A 283 -3.81 -21.04 -3.55
N ALA A 284 -4.27 -19.90 -4.08
CA ALA A 284 -3.44 -18.70 -4.15
C ALA A 284 -3.15 -18.17 -2.74
N LEU A 285 -1.96 -17.61 -2.54
CA LEU A 285 -1.70 -16.85 -1.32
C LEU A 285 -2.40 -15.48 -1.40
N SER A 286 -2.87 -15.00 -0.23
CA SER A 286 -3.23 -13.60 -0.09
C SER A 286 -1.99 -12.70 -0.16
N LEU A 287 -2.16 -11.41 -0.45
CA LEU A 287 -1.03 -10.46 -0.44
C LEU A 287 -0.36 -10.36 0.93
N GLU A 288 -1.14 -10.54 2.02
CA GLU A 288 -0.60 -10.59 3.37
C GLU A 288 0.27 -11.85 3.59
N GLU A 289 -0.17 -13.01 3.09
CA GLU A 289 0.62 -14.25 3.15
C GLU A 289 1.89 -14.16 2.29
N ILE A 290 1.81 -13.51 1.10
CA ILE A 290 2.98 -13.23 0.24
C ILE A 290 3.97 -12.31 0.97
N PHE A 291 3.46 -11.29 1.67
CA PHE A 291 4.30 -10.42 2.49
C PHE A 291 5.05 -11.21 3.57
N VAL A 292 4.38 -12.12 4.28
CA VAL A 292 5.04 -13.00 5.25
C VAL A 292 6.03 -13.94 4.59
N ALA A 293 5.70 -14.46 3.41
CA ALA A 293 6.58 -15.35 2.65
C ALA A 293 7.79 -14.63 2.05
N SER A 294 7.71 -13.32 1.82
CA SER A 294 8.82 -12.53 1.25
C SER A 294 10.08 -12.54 2.11
N ASP A 295 9.96 -12.75 3.42
CA ASP A 295 11.11 -12.94 4.32
C ASP A 295 11.94 -14.19 3.99
N LEU A 296 11.35 -15.16 3.26
CA LEU A 296 11.99 -16.40 2.85
C LEU A 296 12.65 -16.30 1.47
N LEU A 297 12.39 -15.21 0.73
CA LEU A 297 13.00 -14.99 -0.57
C LEU A 297 14.51 -14.72 -0.41
N PRO A 298 15.34 -15.19 -1.35
CA PRO A 298 16.76 -14.85 -1.34
C PRO A 298 16.89 -13.32 -1.43
N LYS A 299 17.50 -12.74 -0.39
CA LYS A 299 17.78 -11.29 -0.40
C LYS A 299 18.75 -11.02 -1.54
N ALA A 300 18.38 -10.12 -2.47
CA ALA A 300 19.25 -9.73 -3.55
C ALA A 300 20.62 -9.33 -2.97
N ALA A 301 21.68 -9.95 -3.48
CA ALA A 301 23.04 -9.64 -3.08
C ALA A 301 23.27 -8.13 -3.24
N ALA A 302 23.85 -7.51 -2.21
CA ALA A 302 24.07 -6.07 -2.09
C ALA A 302 25.12 -5.56 -3.09
#